data_0142c8cd8ea01b95be87c6831bf94957
#
_entry.id   0142c8cd8ea01b95be87c6831bf94957
#
_cell.length_a   1.000
_cell.length_b   1.000
_cell.length_c   1.000
_cell.angle_alpha   90.00
_cell.angle_beta   90.00
_cell.angle_gamma   90.00
#
_symmetry.space_group_name_H-M   'P 1'
#
loop_
_entity.id
_entity.type
_entity.pdbx_description
1 polymer ?
#
loop_
_entity_poly.entity_id
_entity_poly.type
_entity_poly.pdbx_seq_one_letter_code
_entity_poly.pdbx_strand_id
1 'polypeptide(L)'
;TALEMSVSAFDFPAIDEILVAVSEEDEGEVKALCARFPKAKTVIGGDTRSRSVYNALLQTSCDVVLIHDGARPFVSRSVVEGCIESVRKYRSGVCALPSVDTVALTDGGYIRSVPARTRVYSLQTPQGFFAADLRAAYEKAFAAGGSYTDDSSVYAEFISPPRLCAGSRENKKLTFAEDFSPAVPAPSPARAGIGVDTHA
;
A
#
# COMPACT_ATOMS: atom_id res chain seq x y z
N THR A 1 9.88 -6.90 14.29
CA THR A 1 9.95 -7.02 12.83
C THR A 1 9.13 -5.94 12.16
N ALA A 2 9.36 -5.68 10.86
CA ALA A 2 8.53 -4.72 10.09
C ALA A 2 7.06 -5.15 10.08
N LEU A 3 6.79 -6.45 9.91
CA LEU A 3 5.44 -6.99 9.94
C LEU A 3 4.75 -6.75 11.28
N GLU A 4 5.44 -6.96 12.39
CA GLU A 4 4.91 -6.71 13.74
C GLU A 4 4.51 -5.24 13.92
N MET A 5 5.35 -4.32 13.47
CA MET A 5 5.05 -2.89 13.51
C MET A 5 3.83 -2.55 12.62
N SER A 6 3.75 -3.14 11.43
CA SER A 6 2.60 -2.96 10.54
C SER A 6 1.31 -3.48 11.18
N VAL A 7 1.31 -4.67 11.76
CA VAL A 7 0.13 -5.23 12.47
C VAL A 7 -0.26 -4.32 13.65
N SER A 8 0.73 -3.88 14.45
CA SER A 8 0.49 -2.98 15.60
C SER A 8 -0.13 -1.64 15.18
N ALA A 9 0.22 -1.11 14.02
CA ALA A 9 -0.32 0.15 13.50
C ALA A 9 -1.83 0.09 13.21
N PHE A 10 -2.37 -1.12 12.99
CA PHE A 10 -3.80 -1.36 12.78
C PHE A 10 -4.54 -1.86 14.02
N ASP A 11 -3.85 -2.17 15.13
CA ASP A 11 -4.50 -2.67 16.35
C ASP A 11 -5.09 -1.52 17.20
N PHE A 12 -6.18 -0.94 16.71
CA PHE A 12 -6.93 0.11 17.41
C PHE A 12 -8.44 -0.04 17.17
N PRO A 13 -9.32 0.68 17.96
CA PRO A 13 -10.77 0.40 17.99
C PRO A 13 -11.54 0.47 16.68
N ALA A 14 -11.06 1.24 15.68
CA ALA A 14 -11.75 1.35 14.40
C ALA A 14 -11.49 0.15 13.45
N ILE A 15 -10.59 -0.75 13.82
CA ILE A 15 -10.29 -1.98 13.09
C ILE A 15 -10.86 -3.16 13.87
N ASP A 16 -11.67 -3.97 13.24
CA ASP A 16 -12.30 -5.13 13.84
C ASP A 16 -11.47 -6.41 13.66
N GLU A 17 -10.78 -6.54 12.52
CA GLU A 17 -10.04 -7.72 12.14
C GLU A 17 -8.77 -7.35 11.34
N ILE A 18 -7.69 -8.11 11.52
CA ILE A 18 -6.45 -8.01 10.76
C ILE A 18 -6.13 -9.37 10.16
N LEU A 19 -6.15 -9.47 8.83
CA LEU A 19 -5.80 -10.67 8.09
C LEU A 19 -4.39 -10.54 7.51
N VAL A 20 -3.48 -11.41 7.92
CA VAL A 20 -2.11 -11.42 7.42
C VAL A 20 -1.96 -12.56 6.42
N ALA A 21 -1.86 -12.20 5.13
CA ALA A 21 -1.62 -13.17 4.07
C ALA A 21 -0.15 -13.63 4.09
N VAL A 22 0.06 -14.94 4.17
CA VAL A 22 1.39 -15.56 4.33
C VAL A 22 1.56 -16.76 3.40
N SER A 23 2.80 -17.15 3.14
CA SER A 23 3.11 -18.43 2.52
C SER A 23 2.85 -19.60 3.50
N GLU A 24 2.69 -20.81 2.99
CA GLU A 24 2.60 -22.01 3.84
C GLU A 24 3.86 -22.21 4.70
N GLU A 25 5.02 -21.84 4.16
CA GLU A 25 6.32 -21.98 4.85
C GLU A 25 6.43 -21.03 6.06
N ASP A 26 5.92 -19.81 5.92
CA ASP A 26 6.03 -18.77 6.95
C ASP A 26 4.86 -18.78 7.94
N GLU A 27 3.81 -19.59 7.69
CA GLU A 27 2.58 -19.57 8.48
C GLU A 27 2.84 -19.75 9.98
N GLY A 28 3.71 -20.68 10.35
CA GLY A 28 4.01 -20.99 11.74
C GLY A 28 4.58 -19.81 12.52
N GLU A 29 5.57 -19.12 11.92
CA GLU A 29 6.21 -17.95 12.51
C GLU A 29 5.24 -16.75 12.60
N VAL A 30 4.54 -16.47 11.50
CA VAL A 30 3.61 -15.33 11.45
C VAL A 30 2.39 -15.57 12.35
N LYS A 31 1.91 -16.80 12.48
CA LYS A 31 0.83 -17.16 13.41
C LYS A 31 1.23 -16.92 14.85
N ALA A 32 2.47 -17.24 15.21
CA ALA A 32 3.00 -16.96 16.56
C ALA A 32 3.10 -15.44 16.81
N LEU A 33 3.44 -14.65 15.78
CA LEU A 33 3.41 -13.19 15.86
C LEU A 33 1.98 -12.67 16.03
N CYS A 34 1.04 -13.13 15.19
CA CYS A 34 -0.37 -12.73 15.24
C CYS A 34 -1.03 -13.05 16.57
N ALA A 35 -0.64 -14.13 17.24
CA ALA A 35 -1.17 -14.50 18.56
C ALA A 35 -0.98 -13.42 19.65
N ARG A 36 -0.10 -12.46 19.43
CA ARG A 36 0.13 -11.31 20.32
C ARG A 36 -0.89 -10.18 20.13
N PHE A 37 -1.68 -10.24 19.05
CA PHE A 37 -2.67 -9.24 18.67
C PHE A 37 -4.04 -9.91 18.55
N PRO A 38 -5.00 -9.62 19.44
CA PRO A 38 -6.28 -10.34 19.52
C PRO A 38 -7.12 -10.30 18.23
N LYS A 39 -6.91 -9.29 17.38
CA LYS A 39 -7.63 -9.09 16.12
C LYS A 39 -6.93 -9.71 14.91
N ALA A 40 -5.68 -10.16 15.07
CA ALA A 40 -4.85 -10.62 13.98
C ALA A 40 -4.92 -12.14 13.81
N LYS A 41 -5.06 -12.59 12.56
CA LYS A 41 -4.96 -13.99 12.18
C LYS A 41 -4.28 -14.14 10.82
N THR A 42 -3.70 -15.31 10.57
CA THR A 42 -3.08 -15.65 9.29
C THR A 42 -4.12 -16.17 8.29
N VAL A 43 -3.85 -15.90 7.01
CA VAL A 43 -4.55 -16.49 5.87
C VAL A 43 -3.49 -16.97 4.89
N ILE A 44 -3.63 -18.19 4.38
CA ILE A 44 -2.73 -18.68 3.33
C ILE A 44 -2.96 -17.87 2.06
N GLY A 45 -1.88 -17.24 1.60
CA GLY A 45 -1.87 -16.44 0.37
C GLY A 45 -2.04 -17.30 -0.88
N GLY A 46 -1.81 -16.70 -2.01
CA GLY A 46 -1.77 -17.38 -3.30
C GLY A 46 -0.41 -17.19 -3.98
N ASP A 47 -0.31 -17.67 -5.19
CA ASP A 47 0.87 -17.59 -6.05
C ASP A 47 1.21 -16.16 -6.52
N THR A 48 0.28 -15.24 -6.36
CA THR A 48 0.45 -13.81 -6.68
C THR A 48 -0.07 -12.92 -5.55
N ARG A 49 0.39 -11.64 -5.52
CA ARG A 49 -0.14 -10.64 -4.60
C ARG A 49 -1.67 -10.51 -4.71
N SER A 50 -2.18 -10.43 -5.93
CA SER A 50 -3.63 -10.32 -6.19
C SER A 50 -4.40 -11.53 -5.68
N ARG A 51 -3.86 -12.74 -5.83
CA ARG A 51 -4.48 -13.97 -5.33
C ARG A 51 -4.46 -14.01 -3.80
N SER A 52 -3.38 -13.54 -3.18
CA SER A 52 -3.27 -13.45 -1.71
C SER A 52 -4.31 -12.47 -1.12
N VAL A 53 -4.48 -11.30 -1.74
CA VAL A 53 -5.52 -10.34 -1.36
C VAL A 53 -6.92 -10.94 -1.52
N TYR A 54 -7.18 -11.61 -2.64
CA TYR A 54 -8.48 -12.24 -2.87
C TYR A 54 -8.78 -13.35 -1.86
N ASN A 55 -7.79 -14.20 -1.52
CA ASN A 55 -7.95 -15.23 -0.50
C ASN A 55 -8.32 -14.61 0.87
N ALA A 56 -7.68 -13.51 1.24
CA ALA A 56 -8.03 -12.78 2.46
C ALA A 56 -9.45 -12.18 2.40
N LEU A 57 -9.85 -11.63 1.24
CA LEU A 57 -11.22 -11.12 1.04
C LEU A 57 -12.30 -12.19 1.19
N LEU A 58 -11.99 -13.45 0.91
CA LEU A 58 -12.92 -14.56 1.12
C LEU A 58 -13.07 -14.95 2.59
N GLN A 59 -12.15 -14.54 3.46
CA GLN A 59 -12.14 -14.90 4.88
C GLN A 59 -12.75 -13.81 5.77
N THR A 60 -12.93 -12.60 5.26
CA THR A 60 -13.52 -11.50 6.05
C THR A 60 -15.03 -11.41 5.86
N SER A 61 -15.73 -11.04 6.94
CA SER A 61 -17.12 -10.62 6.93
C SER A 61 -17.31 -9.11 7.06
N CYS A 62 -16.23 -8.35 7.16
CA CYS A 62 -16.29 -6.89 7.26
C CYS A 62 -16.77 -6.26 5.96
N ASP A 63 -17.58 -5.19 6.05
CA ASP A 63 -18.07 -4.45 4.89
C ASP A 63 -16.98 -3.62 4.21
N VAL A 64 -16.06 -3.06 5.00
CA VAL A 64 -14.94 -2.23 4.53
C VAL A 64 -13.63 -2.97 4.77
N VAL A 65 -12.78 -2.97 3.76
CA VAL A 65 -11.44 -3.56 3.83
C VAL A 65 -10.38 -2.52 3.49
N LEU A 66 -9.26 -2.63 4.16
CA LEU A 66 -8.04 -1.86 3.89
C LEU A 66 -6.93 -2.82 3.50
N ILE A 67 -6.43 -2.71 2.28
CA ILE A 67 -5.28 -3.50 1.84
C ILE A 67 -4.01 -2.73 2.16
N HIS A 68 -3.09 -3.37 2.90
CA HIS A 68 -1.86 -2.72 3.34
C HIS A 68 -0.63 -3.59 3.12
N ASP A 69 0.45 -2.97 2.66
CA ASP A 69 1.75 -3.65 2.52
C ASP A 69 2.39 -3.85 3.90
N GLY A 70 2.64 -5.09 4.32
CA GLY A 70 3.35 -5.40 5.57
C GLY A 70 4.76 -4.79 5.66
N ALA A 71 5.31 -4.36 4.52
CA ALA A 71 6.57 -3.63 4.43
C ALA A 71 6.44 -2.10 4.65
N ARG A 72 5.28 -1.58 5.11
CA ARG A 72 5.08 -0.17 5.47
C ARG A 72 4.78 0.01 6.97
N PRO A 73 5.77 -0.25 7.84
CA PRO A 73 5.55 -0.29 9.30
C PRO A 73 5.27 1.08 9.93
N PHE A 74 5.46 2.17 9.20
CA PHE A 74 5.37 3.54 9.72
C PHE A 74 4.07 4.25 9.33
N VAL A 75 3.04 3.50 8.95
CA VAL A 75 1.73 4.09 8.69
C VAL A 75 1.15 4.66 10.00
N SER A 76 0.74 5.92 9.98
CA SER A 76 0.13 6.55 11.14
C SER A 76 -1.36 6.24 11.23
N ARG A 77 -1.88 6.25 12.45
CA ARG A 77 -3.31 6.08 12.70
C ARG A 77 -4.17 7.09 11.91
N SER A 78 -3.74 8.33 11.80
CA SER A 78 -4.47 9.37 11.05
C SER A 78 -4.60 9.05 9.56
N VAL A 79 -3.58 8.43 8.95
CA VAL A 79 -3.63 7.96 7.56
C VAL A 79 -4.65 6.83 7.41
N VAL A 80 -4.67 5.89 8.36
CA VAL A 80 -5.63 4.77 8.34
C VAL A 80 -7.06 5.29 8.52
N GLU A 81 -7.31 6.15 9.50
CA GLU A 81 -8.63 6.75 9.76
C GLU A 81 -9.10 7.58 8.55
N GLY A 82 -8.22 8.40 7.94
CA GLY A 82 -8.55 9.16 6.73
C GLY A 82 -8.89 8.26 5.53
N CYS A 83 -8.25 7.10 5.41
CA CYS A 83 -8.60 6.11 4.40
C CYS A 83 -10.00 5.52 4.65
N ILE A 84 -10.33 5.16 5.89
CA ILE A 84 -11.67 4.65 6.29
C ILE A 84 -12.75 5.69 5.99
N GLU A 85 -12.52 6.96 6.36
CA GLU A 85 -13.46 8.05 6.07
C GLU A 85 -13.68 8.23 4.57
N SER A 86 -12.60 8.14 3.77
CA SER A 86 -12.70 8.20 2.31
C SER A 86 -13.56 7.07 1.75
N VAL A 87 -13.39 5.83 2.24
CA VAL A 87 -14.22 4.69 1.82
C VAL A 87 -15.70 4.93 2.16
N ARG A 88 -15.99 5.38 3.38
CA ARG A 88 -17.37 5.65 3.82
C ARG A 88 -18.04 6.72 2.98
N LYS A 89 -17.30 7.74 2.56
CA LYS A 89 -17.84 8.89 1.81
C LYS A 89 -17.87 8.67 0.30
N TYR A 90 -16.86 8.01 -0.26
CA TYR A 90 -16.63 7.92 -1.70
C TYR A 90 -16.57 6.49 -2.23
N ARG A 91 -16.82 5.49 -1.38
CA ARG A 91 -16.73 4.04 -1.64
C ARG A 91 -15.31 3.52 -1.84
N SER A 92 -14.31 4.38 -1.86
CA SER A 92 -12.90 4.01 -1.98
C SER A 92 -11.99 5.06 -1.35
N GLY A 93 -10.78 4.65 -0.97
CA GLY A 93 -9.74 5.53 -0.45
C GLY A 93 -8.36 4.97 -0.76
N VAL A 94 -7.59 5.62 -1.60
CA VAL A 94 -6.23 5.22 -1.96
C VAL A 94 -5.26 6.25 -1.43
N CYS A 95 -4.48 5.87 -0.42
CA CYS A 95 -3.47 6.77 0.14
C CYS A 95 -2.43 7.12 -0.91
N ALA A 96 -2.14 8.40 -1.07
CA ALA A 96 -1.20 8.86 -2.08
C ALA A 96 -0.50 10.16 -1.67
N LEU A 97 0.68 10.38 -2.27
CA LEU A 97 1.43 11.63 -2.18
C LEU A 97 1.58 12.25 -3.58
N PRO A 98 1.44 13.57 -3.73
CA PRO A 98 1.79 14.23 -4.98
C PRO A 98 3.29 14.02 -5.26
N SER A 99 3.62 13.76 -6.54
CA SER A 99 5.01 13.64 -6.94
C SER A 99 5.76 14.97 -6.73
N VAL A 100 6.94 14.90 -6.12
CA VAL A 100 7.85 16.06 -5.99
C VAL A 100 8.78 16.16 -7.19
N ASP A 101 9.06 15.03 -7.84
CA ASP A 101 9.93 14.97 -9.01
C ASP A 101 9.14 15.06 -10.31
N THR A 102 9.84 15.50 -11.36
CA THR A 102 9.32 15.40 -12.72
C THR A 102 9.43 13.95 -13.20
N VAL A 103 8.30 13.35 -13.56
CA VAL A 103 8.20 11.97 -14.03
C VAL A 103 8.11 11.94 -15.56
N ALA A 104 8.86 11.05 -16.18
CA ALA A 104 8.79 10.81 -17.61
C ALA A 104 8.21 9.41 -17.90
N LEU A 105 7.33 9.33 -18.89
CA LEU A 105 6.97 8.06 -19.52
C LEU A 105 7.97 7.76 -20.63
N THR A 106 8.52 6.55 -20.59
CA THR A 106 9.61 6.16 -21.51
C THR A 106 9.24 4.91 -22.32
N ASP A 107 9.89 4.76 -23.45
CA ASP A 107 9.85 3.56 -24.27
C ASP A 107 11.21 3.38 -24.94
N GLY A 108 11.82 2.17 -24.82
CA GLY A 108 13.13 1.84 -25.36
C GLY A 108 14.25 2.79 -24.89
N GLY A 109 14.16 3.34 -23.66
CA GLY A 109 15.14 4.30 -23.12
C GLY A 109 14.92 5.76 -23.54
N TYR A 110 13.92 6.04 -24.39
CA TYR A 110 13.60 7.40 -24.84
C TYR A 110 12.39 7.96 -24.10
N ILE A 111 12.45 9.25 -23.70
CA ILE A 111 11.32 9.96 -23.13
C ILE A 111 10.23 10.12 -24.20
N ARG A 112 9.02 9.60 -23.91
CA ARG A 112 7.85 9.73 -24.80
C ARG A 112 6.95 10.89 -24.38
N SER A 113 6.80 11.08 -23.06
CA SER A 113 6.03 12.22 -22.55
C SER A 113 6.44 12.54 -21.12
N VAL A 114 6.15 13.76 -20.70
CA VAL A 114 6.33 14.25 -19.34
C VAL A 114 4.97 14.74 -18.86
N PRO A 115 4.23 13.98 -18.05
CA PRO A 115 2.94 14.41 -17.54
C PRO A 115 3.07 15.62 -16.62
N ALA A 116 2.04 16.49 -16.60
CA ALA A 116 2.01 17.61 -15.67
C ALA A 116 2.11 17.09 -14.22
N ARG A 117 3.07 17.57 -13.45
CA ARG A 117 3.36 17.14 -12.08
C ARG A 117 2.14 17.17 -11.15
N THR A 118 1.23 18.14 -11.35
CA THR A 118 -0.03 18.27 -10.60
C THR A 118 -0.98 17.08 -10.80
N ARG A 119 -0.74 16.24 -11.78
CA ARG A 119 -1.53 15.04 -12.10
C ARG A 119 -0.83 13.73 -11.74
N VAL A 120 0.37 13.81 -11.18
CA VAL A 120 1.19 12.63 -10.85
C VAL A 120 1.22 12.44 -9.34
N TYR A 121 0.87 11.24 -8.90
CA TYR A 121 0.87 10.84 -7.50
C TYR A 121 1.58 9.50 -7.32
N SER A 122 2.34 9.38 -6.24
CA SER A 122 2.88 8.11 -5.77
C SER A 122 1.83 7.44 -4.88
N LEU A 123 1.32 6.29 -5.30
CA LEU A 123 0.34 5.54 -4.54
C LEU A 123 1.02 4.82 -3.38
N GLN A 124 0.35 4.85 -2.25
CA GLN A 124 0.72 4.14 -1.04
C GLN A 124 -0.39 3.17 -0.64
N THR A 125 -0.16 2.46 0.44
CA THR A 125 -1.19 1.74 1.18
C THR A 125 -1.30 2.35 2.59
N PRO A 126 -2.48 2.29 3.27
CA PRO A 126 -3.63 1.45 2.92
C PRO A 126 -4.39 1.94 1.67
N GLN A 127 -5.01 0.97 1.00
CA GLN A 127 -5.99 1.19 -0.05
C GLN A 127 -7.31 0.57 0.43
N GLY A 128 -8.33 1.40 0.57
CA GLY A 128 -9.60 1.03 1.17
C GLY A 128 -10.73 0.94 0.17
N PHE A 129 -11.59 -0.07 0.35
CA PHE A 129 -12.73 -0.35 -0.52
C PHE A 129 -13.86 -1.02 0.26
N PHE A 130 -15.07 -1.07 -0.31
CA PHE A 130 -16.05 -2.04 0.15
C PHE A 130 -15.63 -3.45 -0.27
N ALA A 131 -15.67 -4.40 0.66
CA ALA A 131 -15.23 -5.77 0.45
C ALA A 131 -15.93 -6.43 -0.74
N ALA A 132 -17.26 -6.24 -0.86
CA ALA A 132 -18.06 -6.79 -1.95
C ALA A 132 -17.62 -6.24 -3.32
N ASP A 133 -17.36 -4.94 -3.42
CA ASP A 133 -16.92 -4.29 -4.66
C ASP A 133 -15.54 -4.80 -5.09
N LEU A 134 -14.57 -4.85 -4.15
CA LEU A 134 -13.22 -5.31 -4.46
C LEU A 134 -13.20 -6.80 -4.81
N ARG A 135 -14.01 -7.63 -4.14
CA ARG A 135 -14.16 -9.04 -4.47
C ARG A 135 -14.68 -9.23 -5.90
N ALA A 136 -15.76 -8.52 -6.25
CA ALA A 136 -16.33 -8.57 -7.60
C ALA A 136 -15.32 -8.07 -8.67
N ALA A 137 -14.51 -7.07 -8.34
CA ALA A 137 -13.43 -6.58 -9.22
C ALA A 137 -12.39 -7.68 -9.48
N TYR A 138 -11.93 -8.36 -8.43
CA TYR A 138 -10.96 -9.45 -8.57
C TYR A 138 -11.50 -10.65 -9.34
N GLU A 139 -12.76 -11.03 -9.13
CA GLU A 139 -13.43 -12.12 -9.89
C GLU A 139 -13.41 -11.82 -11.40
N LYS A 140 -13.76 -10.59 -11.78
CA LYS A 140 -13.71 -10.15 -13.18
C LYS A 140 -12.27 -10.10 -13.71
N ALA A 141 -11.33 -9.59 -12.92
CA ALA A 141 -9.92 -9.52 -13.28
C ALA A 141 -9.31 -10.90 -13.57
N PHE A 142 -9.61 -11.89 -12.72
CA PHE A 142 -9.17 -13.26 -12.93
C PHE A 142 -9.82 -13.91 -14.14
N ALA A 143 -11.11 -13.68 -14.37
CA ALA A 143 -11.81 -14.18 -15.55
C ALA A 143 -11.24 -13.57 -16.85
N ALA A 144 -10.76 -12.33 -16.81
CA ALA A 144 -10.12 -11.64 -17.95
C ALA A 144 -8.65 -12.04 -18.15
N GLY A 145 -8.03 -12.80 -17.23
CA GLY A 145 -6.60 -13.15 -17.30
C GLY A 145 -5.66 -11.95 -17.10
N GLY A 146 -6.16 -10.88 -16.48
CA GLY A 146 -5.40 -9.65 -16.22
C GLY A 146 -4.31 -9.84 -15.16
N SER A 147 -3.22 -9.09 -15.28
CA SER A 147 -2.16 -9.00 -14.28
C SER A 147 -2.13 -7.57 -13.73
N TYR A 148 -2.27 -7.45 -12.41
CA TYR A 148 -2.37 -6.17 -11.71
C TYR A 148 -1.33 -6.10 -10.60
N THR A 149 -0.68 -4.96 -10.49
CA THR A 149 0.36 -4.72 -9.48
C THR A 149 -0.20 -4.09 -8.19
N ASP A 150 -1.47 -3.64 -8.23
CA ASP A 150 -2.05 -2.79 -7.21
C ASP A 150 -3.59 -2.93 -7.21
N ASP A 151 -4.21 -2.83 -6.02
CA ASP A 151 -5.65 -3.05 -5.84
C ASP A 151 -6.48 -1.92 -6.47
N SER A 152 -5.95 -0.69 -6.46
CA SER A 152 -6.62 0.46 -7.06
C SER A 152 -6.77 0.32 -8.58
N SER A 153 -5.82 -0.33 -9.26
CA SER A 153 -5.90 -0.60 -10.71
C SER A 153 -7.03 -1.59 -11.02
N VAL A 154 -7.14 -2.66 -10.25
CA VAL A 154 -8.23 -3.64 -10.38
C VAL A 154 -9.59 -2.97 -10.16
N TYR A 155 -9.69 -2.18 -9.09
CA TYR A 155 -10.93 -1.46 -8.77
C TYR A 155 -11.29 -0.43 -9.85
N ALA A 156 -10.30 0.30 -10.38
CA ALA A 156 -10.50 1.30 -11.43
C ALA A 156 -11.05 0.69 -12.72
N GLU A 157 -10.58 -0.49 -13.09
CA GLU A 157 -10.96 -1.14 -14.34
C GLU A 157 -12.37 -1.75 -14.28
N PHE A 158 -12.74 -2.38 -13.16
CA PHE A 158 -13.96 -3.19 -13.09
C PHE A 158 -15.12 -2.57 -12.30
N ILE A 159 -14.86 -1.51 -11.53
CA ILE A 159 -15.88 -0.85 -10.70
C ILE A 159 -15.96 0.64 -11.05
N SER A 160 -14.98 1.44 -10.67
CA SER A 160 -14.93 2.89 -10.93
C SER A 160 -13.56 3.48 -10.54
N PRO A 161 -13.17 4.66 -11.06
CA PRO A 161 -11.96 5.34 -10.61
C PRO A 161 -11.97 5.57 -9.10
N PRO A 162 -10.99 5.04 -8.34
CA PRO A 162 -10.97 5.17 -6.90
C PRO A 162 -10.56 6.59 -6.46
N ARG A 163 -11.04 7.01 -5.29
CA ARG A 163 -10.72 8.30 -4.70
C ARG A 163 -9.34 8.28 -4.04
N LEU A 164 -8.49 9.28 -4.31
CA LEU A 164 -7.27 9.49 -3.55
C LEU A 164 -7.60 10.09 -2.17
N CYS A 165 -6.86 9.64 -1.15
CA CYS A 165 -6.82 10.26 0.17
C CYS A 165 -5.37 10.56 0.57
N ALA A 166 -5.19 11.31 1.65
CA ALA A 166 -3.86 11.77 2.05
C ALA A 166 -3.00 10.61 2.54
N GLY A 167 -1.84 10.45 1.92
CA GLY A 167 -0.75 9.61 2.40
C GLY A 167 0.20 10.38 3.33
N SER A 168 1.31 9.75 3.73
CA SER A 168 2.36 10.38 4.53
C SER A 168 3.74 10.05 3.99
N ARG A 169 4.66 11.01 4.06
CA ARG A 169 6.08 10.77 3.71
C ARG A 169 6.75 9.76 4.64
N GLU A 170 6.27 9.65 5.87
CA GLU A 170 6.75 8.69 6.84
C GLU A 170 6.31 7.25 6.51
N ASN A 171 5.20 7.09 5.80
CA ASN A 171 4.64 5.81 5.38
C ASN A 171 5.45 5.18 4.23
N LYS A 172 6.76 5.05 4.43
CA LYS A 172 7.69 4.48 3.46
C LYS A 172 7.53 2.97 3.37
N LYS A 173 7.71 2.43 2.16
CA LYS A 173 7.86 1.00 1.95
C LYS A 173 9.33 0.62 2.15
N LEU A 174 9.59 -0.29 3.07
CA LEU A 174 10.92 -0.87 3.27
C LEU A 174 11.16 -1.92 2.17
N THR A 175 11.98 -1.58 1.21
CA THR A 175 12.21 -2.43 0.01
C THR A 175 13.66 -2.87 -0.11
N PHE A 176 14.58 -2.05 0.35
CA PHE A 176 16.02 -2.28 0.25
C PHE A 176 16.65 -2.42 1.63
N ALA A 177 17.81 -3.09 1.70
CA ALA A 177 18.54 -3.28 2.96
C ALA A 177 18.89 -1.94 3.64
N GLU A 178 19.10 -0.89 2.85
CA GLU A 178 19.39 0.47 3.31
C GLU A 178 18.22 1.09 4.09
N ASP A 179 16.97 0.70 3.77
CA ASP A 179 15.78 1.19 4.47
C ASP A 179 15.73 0.74 5.94
N PHE A 180 16.47 -0.32 6.30
CA PHE A 180 16.55 -0.87 7.66
C PHE A 180 17.72 -0.31 8.46
N SER A 181 18.63 0.45 7.80
CA SER A 181 19.75 1.08 8.48
C SER A 181 19.29 2.41 9.09
N PRO A 182 19.62 2.69 10.38
CA PRO A 182 19.48 4.05 10.89
C PRO A 182 20.31 4.95 9.99
N ALA A 183 19.77 6.11 9.61
CA ALA A 183 20.49 7.09 8.82
C ALA A 183 21.78 7.49 9.58
N VAL A 184 22.87 6.81 9.28
CA VAL A 184 24.19 7.23 9.74
C VAL A 184 24.52 8.48 8.94
N PRO A 185 24.73 9.64 9.58
CA PRO A 185 25.23 10.80 8.86
C PRO A 185 26.53 10.38 8.18
N ALA A 186 26.57 10.45 6.85
CA ALA A 186 27.77 10.15 6.12
C ALA A 186 28.91 11.04 6.67
N PRO A 187 30.10 10.48 6.98
CA PRO A 187 31.22 11.31 7.34
C PRO A 187 31.56 12.20 6.14
N SER A 188 31.36 13.49 6.28
CA SER A 188 31.94 14.47 5.35
C SER A 188 33.47 14.37 5.42
N PRO A 189 34.23 14.56 4.32
CA PRO A 189 34.04 15.55 3.31
C PRO A 189 34.41 15.14 1.87
N ALA A 190 33.46 15.12 0.97
CA ALA A 190 33.82 15.43 -0.40
C ALA A 190 33.34 16.87 -0.67
N ARG A 191 34.24 17.74 -1.11
CA ARG A 191 33.85 19.07 -1.58
C ARG A 191 33.19 18.90 -2.96
N ALA A 192 31.89 18.82 -2.98
CA ALA A 192 31.10 18.91 -4.19
C ALA A 192 30.59 20.36 -4.31
N GLY A 193 30.87 21.00 -5.45
CA GLY A 193 30.25 22.28 -5.77
C GLY A 193 28.80 22.06 -6.16
N ILE A 194 27.85 22.62 -5.41
CA ILE A 194 26.43 22.62 -5.75
C ILE A 194 26.13 23.95 -6.42
N GLY A 195 25.71 23.90 -7.70
CA GLY A 195 25.06 25.04 -8.35
C GLY A 195 23.57 25.02 -7.96
N VAL A 196 23.12 26.02 -7.20
CA VAL A 196 21.70 26.21 -6.89
C VAL A 196 21.17 27.27 -7.83
N ASP A 197 20.23 26.86 -8.71
CA ASP A 197 19.46 27.80 -9.52
C ASP A 197 18.17 28.14 -8.77
N THR A 198 18.09 29.39 -8.27
CA THR A 198 16.89 29.90 -7.59
C THR A 198 16.15 30.81 -8.54
N HIS A 199 15.07 30.31 -9.15
CA HIS A 199 14.11 31.16 -9.82
C HIS A 199 13.12 31.72 -8.79
N ALA A 200 13.05 33.06 -8.74
CA ALA A 200 12.03 33.81 -8.00
C ALA A 200 10.67 33.72 -8.71
#